data_517dd2134c6899c8960177fcf03957ac
#
_entry.id   517dd2134c6899c8960177fcf03957ac
#
_cell.length_a   1.000
_cell.length_b   1.000
_cell.length_c   1.000
_cell.angle_alpha   90.00
_cell.angle_beta   90.00
_cell.angle_gamma   90.00
#
_symmetry.space_group_name_H-M   'P 1'
#
loop_
_entity.id
_entity.type
_entity.pdbx_description
1 polymer ?
#
loop_
_entity_poly.entity_id
_entity_poly.type
_entity_poly.pdbx_seq_one_letter_code
_entity_poly.pdbx_strand_id
1 'polypeptide(L)'
;PDAAPPPAWHRDLPPASVMGAPRGLQPQRGIIHLHSPYSHDACDGAPRDGTTGAVDEACLADLRAALCTTRIDYAALSDHDDTMADEDFATLFSMRGDDTAVTDGDGNQIGSRIHCDDGHTVLVTVGGENPIMPIMLDHHVAGTIQERHDTYNADTPAAVAAFRAAGATVWIAHTEQRTTPELVTLQPDGIEVYQLHANLDPGIRADYLGLPAAGAITAVAEFADTGDAALEPDVALLSFLEPNTPSLDRWDEVLAMGMHVAGSGGTDAHQNALPVILRDGERGDSYRRMLRWFGNIALVTDAGDPAAIEDAVRRGRMYLAFELFGTPVGFDARAVCATATAEMGDTVGPGDGCTLEVDVPTIYQLDPSLPAPVIEARILRIDAGGPTEVARGAGPTLATPLDAAGAYRVEVTIQPRHLGPYLGHLGTDLADRVVPWIYGNPIYVE
;
A
#
# COMPACT_ATOMS: atom_id res chain seq x y z
N PRO A 1 -14.93 30.81 24.66
CA PRO A 1 -13.75 31.21 23.97
C PRO A 1 -13.61 30.27 22.78
N ASP A 2 -13.60 30.85 21.55
CA ASP A 2 -13.39 30.07 20.34
C ASP A 2 -12.00 29.41 20.44
N ALA A 3 -11.92 28.12 20.20
CA ALA A 3 -10.64 27.43 20.19
C ALA A 3 -9.75 28.05 19.10
N ALA A 4 -8.45 28.14 19.33
CA ALA A 4 -7.52 28.56 18.29
C ALA A 4 -7.65 27.61 17.09
N PRO A 5 -7.54 28.11 15.84
CA PRO A 5 -7.56 27.24 14.68
C PRO A 5 -6.42 26.22 14.77
N PRO A 6 -6.61 25.00 14.21
CA PRO A 6 -5.54 24.02 14.17
C PRO A 6 -4.35 24.52 13.34
N PRO A 7 -3.14 23.95 13.53
CA PRO A 7 -2.01 24.18 12.64
C PRO A 7 -2.39 23.98 11.17
N ALA A 8 -1.67 24.65 10.25
CA ALA A 8 -1.91 24.48 8.82
C ALA A 8 -1.71 23.01 8.41
N TRP A 9 -2.60 22.51 7.58
CA TRP A 9 -2.47 21.16 7.02
C TRP A 9 -1.36 21.09 5.96
N HIS A 10 -0.55 20.04 5.99
CA HIS A 10 0.46 19.78 4.99
C HIS A 10 -0.05 18.76 3.99
N ARG A 11 -0.05 19.12 2.71
CA ARG A 11 -0.54 18.27 1.61
C ARG A 11 0.50 17.26 1.12
N ASP A 12 1.77 17.59 1.31
CA ASP A 12 2.93 16.74 1.03
C ASP A 12 3.22 15.77 2.19
N LEU A 13 3.96 14.70 1.89
CA LEU A 13 4.55 13.83 2.89
C LEU A 13 6.04 14.14 3.07
N PRO A 14 6.60 13.91 4.27
CA PRO A 14 8.05 14.00 4.45
C PRO A 14 8.76 12.83 3.72
N PRO A 15 10.07 12.95 3.45
CA PRO A 15 10.84 11.83 2.92
C PRO A 15 10.71 10.58 3.81
N ALA A 16 10.68 9.38 3.22
CA ALA A 16 10.56 8.13 3.97
C ALA A 16 11.72 7.94 4.99
N SER A 17 12.87 8.54 4.73
CA SER A 17 14.02 8.51 5.64
C SER A 17 13.75 9.05 7.06
N VAL A 18 12.70 9.87 7.27
CA VAL A 18 12.31 10.32 8.61
C VAL A 18 11.74 9.20 9.47
N MET A 19 11.28 8.11 8.87
CA MET A 19 10.75 6.93 9.59
C MET A 19 11.83 6.22 10.42
N GLY A 20 13.11 6.47 10.11
CA GLY A 20 14.27 5.87 10.76
C GLY A 20 14.97 4.87 9.85
N ALA A 21 16.12 4.36 10.32
CA ALA A 21 16.94 3.40 9.57
C ALA A 21 17.29 2.22 10.49
N PRO A 22 16.34 1.32 10.80
CA PRO A 22 16.57 0.22 11.71
C PRO A 22 17.70 -0.67 11.18
N ARG A 23 18.72 -0.87 11.97
CA ARG A 23 19.91 -1.70 11.63
C ARG A 23 20.57 -1.32 10.29
N GLY A 24 20.42 -0.07 9.85
CA GLY A 24 20.95 0.42 8.58
C GLY A 24 20.07 0.14 7.36
N LEU A 25 18.91 -0.51 7.54
CA LEU A 25 17.91 -0.62 6.50
C LEU A 25 17.25 0.74 6.26
N GLN A 26 17.02 1.06 4.99
CA GLN A 26 16.46 2.34 4.57
C GLN A 26 14.97 2.13 4.19
N PRO A 27 14.03 2.87 4.81
CA PRO A 27 12.64 2.78 4.42
C PRO A 27 12.43 3.40 3.05
N GLN A 28 11.68 2.72 2.20
CA GLN A 28 11.23 3.19 0.89
C GLN A 28 9.71 3.14 0.86
N ARG A 29 9.09 4.31 0.66
CA ARG A 29 7.63 4.42 0.54
C ARG A 29 7.19 3.99 -0.85
N GLY A 30 6.29 3.03 -0.93
CA GLY A 30 5.83 2.50 -2.21
C GLY A 30 4.34 2.37 -2.35
N ILE A 31 3.92 2.36 -3.61
CA ILE A 31 2.57 1.99 -4.03
C ILE A 31 2.69 0.74 -4.90
N ILE A 32 1.91 -0.29 -4.58
CA ILE A 32 1.95 -1.58 -5.28
C ILE A 32 0.80 -1.75 -6.27
N HIS A 33 -0.32 -1.04 -6.06
CA HIS A 33 -1.51 -1.09 -6.90
C HIS A 33 -1.90 0.32 -7.31
N LEU A 34 -1.68 0.66 -8.58
CA LEU A 34 -1.83 2.00 -9.12
C LEU A 34 -2.01 1.96 -10.64
N HIS A 35 -3.02 2.65 -11.14
CA HIS A 35 -3.32 2.70 -12.56
C HIS A 35 -2.88 4.01 -13.19
N SER A 36 -2.25 3.89 -14.36
CA SER A 36 -1.84 5.00 -15.21
C SER A 36 -2.83 5.20 -16.35
N PRO A 37 -2.68 6.24 -17.21
CA PRO A 37 -3.48 6.35 -18.43
C PRO A 37 -3.26 5.23 -19.47
N TYR A 38 -2.47 4.21 -19.14
CA TYR A 38 -2.38 2.96 -19.92
C TYR A 38 -3.39 1.91 -19.46
N SER A 39 -4.20 2.20 -18.45
CA SER A 39 -5.38 1.43 -18.03
C SER A 39 -6.64 2.03 -18.64
N HIS A 40 -7.55 1.20 -19.16
CA HIS A 40 -8.74 1.66 -19.89
C HIS A 40 -9.72 2.47 -19.03
N ASP A 41 -9.72 2.24 -17.76
CA ASP A 41 -10.65 2.81 -16.78
C ASP A 41 -10.09 4.00 -15.99
N ALA A 42 -8.81 4.34 -16.15
CA ALA A 42 -8.23 5.54 -15.56
C ALA A 42 -8.80 6.83 -16.16
N CYS A 43 -8.56 7.98 -15.51
CA CYS A 43 -8.88 9.30 -16.02
C CYS A 43 -10.39 9.46 -16.37
N ASP A 44 -11.28 9.09 -15.44
CA ASP A 44 -12.74 9.08 -15.63
C ASP A 44 -13.21 8.16 -16.79
N GLY A 45 -12.47 7.09 -17.09
CA GLY A 45 -12.74 6.16 -18.18
C GLY A 45 -12.42 6.74 -19.57
N ALA A 46 -11.64 7.80 -19.63
CA ALA A 46 -11.20 8.45 -20.87
C ALA A 46 -9.68 8.66 -20.92
N PRO A 47 -8.87 7.61 -20.66
CA PRO A 47 -7.41 7.73 -20.54
C PRO A 47 -6.72 8.04 -21.87
N ARG A 48 -7.45 7.95 -23.00
CA ARG A 48 -6.92 8.16 -24.35
C ARG A 48 -7.86 8.99 -25.20
N ASP A 49 -7.29 9.78 -26.09
CA ASP A 49 -8.03 10.43 -27.15
C ASP A 49 -8.65 9.41 -28.10
N GLY A 50 -9.97 9.38 -28.21
CA GLY A 50 -10.70 8.39 -28.99
C GLY A 50 -10.47 8.44 -30.52
N THR A 51 -9.78 9.49 -31.02
CA THR A 51 -9.48 9.65 -32.45
C THR A 51 -8.02 9.26 -32.76
N THR A 52 -7.09 9.69 -31.92
CA THR A 52 -5.64 9.53 -32.14
C THR A 52 -5.03 8.38 -31.37
N GLY A 53 -5.73 7.88 -30.33
CA GLY A 53 -5.20 6.89 -29.40
C GLY A 53 -4.13 7.42 -28.43
N ALA A 54 -3.82 8.73 -28.50
CA ALA A 54 -2.83 9.33 -27.61
C ALA A 54 -3.31 9.30 -26.15
N VAL A 55 -2.39 9.03 -25.22
CA VAL A 55 -2.67 9.08 -23.78
C VAL A 55 -3.11 10.47 -23.34
N ASP A 56 -3.94 10.56 -22.32
CA ASP A 56 -4.26 11.82 -21.64
C ASP A 56 -3.03 12.31 -20.86
N GLU A 57 -2.31 13.24 -21.47
CA GLU A 57 -1.10 13.82 -20.88
C GLU A 57 -1.38 14.66 -19.62
N ALA A 58 -2.61 15.19 -19.47
CA ALA A 58 -2.97 15.95 -18.27
C ALA A 58 -3.14 14.99 -17.09
N CYS A 59 -3.85 13.90 -17.28
CA CYS A 59 -4.02 12.85 -16.27
C CYS A 59 -2.66 12.19 -15.91
N LEU A 60 -1.80 11.93 -16.90
CA LEU A 60 -0.46 11.43 -16.63
C LEU A 60 0.38 12.43 -15.83
N ALA A 61 0.27 13.72 -16.12
CA ALA A 61 0.96 14.76 -15.37
C ALA A 61 0.47 14.83 -13.92
N ASP A 62 -0.83 14.66 -13.67
CA ASP A 62 -1.41 14.59 -12.33
C ASP A 62 -0.87 13.39 -11.55
N LEU A 63 -0.81 12.21 -12.16
CA LEU A 63 -0.21 11.01 -11.56
C LEU A 63 1.25 11.26 -11.17
N ARG A 64 2.07 11.78 -12.08
CA ARG A 64 3.49 12.06 -11.86
C ARG A 64 3.71 13.11 -10.77
N ALA A 65 2.93 14.19 -10.79
CA ALA A 65 2.96 15.22 -9.74
C ALA A 65 2.55 14.65 -8.36
N ALA A 66 1.58 13.74 -8.34
CA ALA A 66 1.15 13.06 -7.13
C ALA A 66 2.28 12.21 -6.52
N LEU A 67 2.95 11.39 -7.32
CA LEU A 67 4.10 10.58 -6.89
C LEU A 67 5.20 11.44 -6.26
N CYS A 68 5.50 12.60 -6.86
CA CYS A 68 6.48 13.54 -6.34
C CYS A 68 6.02 14.21 -5.04
N THR A 69 4.78 14.73 -4.98
CA THR A 69 4.23 15.45 -3.82
C THR A 69 4.10 14.54 -2.60
N THR A 70 3.72 13.30 -2.80
CA THR A 70 3.57 12.31 -1.72
C THR A 70 4.86 11.54 -1.42
N ARG A 71 5.98 11.94 -2.03
CA ARG A 71 7.30 11.37 -1.75
C ARG A 71 7.32 9.85 -1.88
N ILE A 72 6.69 9.33 -2.93
CA ILE A 72 6.77 7.91 -3.26
C ILE A 72 8.19 7.62 -3.78
N ASP A 73 8.83 6.60 -3.23
CA ASP A 73 10.16 6.16 -3.64
C ASP A 73 10.08 5.10 -4.74
N TYR A 74 9.02 4.25 -4.72
CA TYR A 74 8.75 3.29 -5.79
C TYR A 74 7.25 3.12 -6.05
N ALA A 75 6.89 2.95 -7.30
CA ALA A 75 5.53 2.69 -7.76
C ALA A 75 5.52 1.50 -8.73
N ALA A 76 4.76 0.46 -8.41
CA ALA A 76 4.43 -0.61 -9.33
C ALA A 76 3.09 -0.27 -9.99
N LEU A 77 3.11 0.11 -11.27
CA LEU A 77 1.91 0.28 -12.06
C LEU A 77 1.25 -1.08 -12.27
N SER A 78 -0.07 -1.10 -12.28
CA SER A 78 -0.87 -2.32 -12.40
C SER A 78 -1.99 -2.17 -13.43
N ASP A 79 -1.67 -1.56 -14.55
CA ASP A 79 -2.63 -1.24 -15.62
C ASP A 79 -3.34 -2.50 -16.15
N HIS A 80 -4.63 -2.39 -16.49
CA HIS A 80 -5.40 -3.51 -17.07
C HIS A 80 -4.89 -3.89 -18.46
N ASP A 81 -4.93 -5.19 -18.77
CA ASP A 81 -4.33 -5.80 -19.96
C ASP A 81 -4.94 -5.36 -21.28
N ASP A 82 -6.22 -5.01 -21.31
CA ASP A 82 -6.96 -4.65 -22.51
C ASP A 82 -6.46 -3.37 -23.22
N THR A 83 -5.56 -2.62 -22.57
CA THR A 83 -4.77 -1.54 -23.18
C THR A 83 -3.28 -1.72 -22.97
N MET A 84 -2.85 -2.19 -21.80
CA MET A 84 -1.43 -2.36 -21.45
C MET A 84 -0.73 -3.41 -22.33
N ALA A 85 -1.37 -4.55 -22.56
CA ALA A 85 -0.75 -5.64 -23.33
C ALA A 85 -0.52 -5.32 -24.81
N ASP A 86 -1.22 -4.32 -25.36
CA ASP A 86 -1.07 -3.86 -26.75
C ASP A 86 0.13 -2.93 -26.96
N GLU A 87 0.62 -2.31 -25.88
CA GLU A 87 1.71 -1.33 -25.96
C GLU A 87 3.09 -1.98 -26.05
N ASP A 88 4.05 -1.25 -26.62
CA ASP A 88 5.44 -1.58 -26.43
C ASP A 88 5.81 -1.42 -24.95
N PHE A 89 6.49 -2.41 -24.37
CA PHE A 89 6.75 -2.46 -22.93
C PHE A 89 7.46 -1.21 -22.40
N ALA A 90 8.39 -0.65 -23.17
CA ALA A 90 9.11 0.57 -22.82
C ALA A 90 8.20 1.80 -22.71
N THR A 91 7.05 1.81 -23.39
CA THR A 91 6.07 2.89 -23.34
C THR A 91 5.38 2.97 -21.98
N LEU A 92 5.15 1.81 -21.36
CA LEU A 92 4.45 1.67 -20.08
C LEU A 92 5.20 2.28 -18.89
N PHE A 93 6.52 2.50 -19.01
CA PHE A 93 7.29 3.18 -17.98
C PHE A 93 6.98 4.69 -17.86
N SER A 94 6.10 5.23 -18.71
CA SER A 94 5.54 6.58 -18.61
C SER A 94 6.58 7.70 -18.55
N MET A 95 7.76 7.49 -19.15
CA MET A 95 8.87 8.45 -19.13
C MET A 95 8.53 9.76 -19.85
N ARG A 96 8.88 10.89 -19.25
CA ARG A 96 8.73 12.22 -19.81
C ARG A 96 9.91 13.10 -19.40
N GLY A 97 10.21 14.10 -20.24
CA GLY A 97 11.24 15.10 -19.93
C GLY A 97 12.63 14.52 -19.75
N ASP A 98 13.19 14.68 -18.57
CA ASP A 98 14.53 14.27 -18.17
C ASP A 98 14.57 12.93 -17.39
N ASP A 99 13.46 12.20 -17.37
CA ASP A 99 13.41 10.88 -16.74
C ASP A 99 14.48 9.94 -17.30
N THR A 100 14.93 9.01 -16.47
CA THR A 100 16.00 8.09 -16.85
C THR A 100 15.52 6.64 -16.83
N ALA A 101 15.93 5.86 -17.83
CA ALA A 101 15.67 4.42 -17.87
C ALA A 101 16.48 3.71 -16.78
N VAL A 102 15.86 2.72 -16.16
CA VAL A 102 16.50 1.74 -15.27
C VAL A 102 16.66 0.47 -16.06
N THR A 103 17.89 -0.06 -16.11
CA THR A 103 18.20 -1.26 -16.90
C THR A 103 18.76 -2.37 -16.03
N ASP A 104 18.52 -3.63 -16.46
CA ASP A 104 19.16 -4.82 -15.90
C ASP A 104 20.64 -4.90 -16.33
N GLY A 105 21.34 -5.98 -15.90
CA GLY A 105 22.74 -6.23 -16.23
C GLY A 105 23.00 -6.50 -17.73
N ASP A 106 21.97 -6.83 -18.50
CA ASP A 106 22.05 -7.09 -19.95
C ASP A 106 21.66 -5.83 -20.77
N GLY A 107 21.23 -4.74 -20.11
CA GLY A 107 20.85 -3.48 -20.72
C GLY A 107 19.38 -3.38 -21.15
N ASN A 108 18.53 -4.33 -20.76
CA ASN A 108 17.09 -4.24 -20.99
C ASN A 108 16.47 -3.26 -19.98
N GLN A 109 15.52 -2.44 -20.43
CA GLN A 109 14.82 -1.54 -19.55
C GLN A 109 13.80 -2.31 -18.70
N ILE A 110 13.95 -2.23 -17.37
CA ILE A 110 13.08 -2.86 -16.36
C ILE A 110 12.34 -1.84 -15.49
N GLY A 111 12.60 -0.56 -15.68
CA GLY A 111 11.97 0.54 -14.95
C GLY A 111 12.30 1.89 -15.51
N SER A 112 11.78 2.92 -14.85
CA SER A 112 12.18 4.31 -15.06
C SER A 112 12.34 5.03 -13.72
N ARG A 113 13.11 6.13 -13.72
CA ARG A 113 13.14 7.07 -12.61
C ARG A 113 12.53 8.39 -13.06
N ILE A 114 11.41 8.73 -12.47
CA ILE A 114 10.82 10.06 -12.57
C ILE A 114 11.67 11.02 -11.74
N HIS A 115 12.05 12.15 -12.31
CA HIS A 115 12.77 13.21 -11.60
C HIS A 115 11.77 14.28 -11.11
N CYS A 116 11.73 14.53 -9.81
CA CYS A 116 10.93 15.57 -9.19
C CYS A 116 11.72 16.89 -9.09
N ASP A 117 11.02 18.02 -9.12
CA ASP A 117 11.63 19.37 -9.13
C ASP A 117 12.54 19.65 -7.91
N ASP A 118 12.32 18.96 -6.80
CA ASP A 118 13.09 19.10 -5.57
C ASP A 118 14.26 18.12 -5.44
N GLY A 119 14.55 17.35 -6.49
CA GLY A 119 15.62 16.37 -6.56
C GLY A 119 15.26 14.99 -6.02
N HIS A 120 14.02 14.77 -5.56
CA HIS A 120 13.51 13.43 -5.27
C HIS A 120 13.35 12.63 -6.58
N THR A 121 13.49 11.32 -6.52
CA THR A 121 13.27 10.44 -7.67
C THR A 121 12.35 9.29 -7.30
N VAL A 122 11.48 8.91 -8.24
CA VAL A 122 10.54 7.81 -8.07
C VAL A 122 10.89 6.69 -9.03
N LEU A 123 11.15 5.49 -8.51
CA LEU A 123 11.26 4.28 -9.33
C LEU A 123 9.86 3.89 -9.80
N VAL A 124 9.65 3.79 -11.11
CA VAL A 124 8.41 3.26 -11.70
C VAL A 124 8.70 1.94 -12.38
N THR A 125 7.92 0.92 -12.05
CA THR A 125 7.95 -0.41 -12.64
C THR A 125 6.58 -0.73 -13.24
N VAL A 126 6.54 -1.73 -14.12
CA VAL A 126 5.32 -2.15 -14.82
C VAL A 126 4.80 -3.45 -14.22
N GLY A 127 3.50 -3.57 -14.17
CA GLY A 127 2.76 -4.76 -13.80
C GLY A 127 1.40 -4.77 -14.50
N GLY A 128 0.49 -5.60 -14.04
CA GLY A 128 -0.88 -5.60 -14.54
C GLY A 128 -1.85 -6.10 -13.47
N GLU A 129 -3.06 -5.55 -13.41
CA GLU A 129 -4.11 -6.04 -12.57
C GLU A 129 -5.21 -6.69 -13.43
N ASN A 130 -5.41 -7.97 -13.19
CA ASN A 130 -6.46 -8.81 -13.72
C ASN A 130 -6.80 -9.84 -12.63
N PRO A 131 -7.22 -11.06 -12.92
CA PRO A 131 -7.41 -12.07 -11.87
C PRO A 131 -6.17 -12.30 -11.00
N ILE A 132 -4.97 -12.17 -11.59
CA ILE A 132 -3.69 -12.18 -10.89
C ILE A 132 -3.01 -10.84 -11.16
N MET A 133 -2.30 -10.29 -10.19
CA MET A 133 -1.59 -9.03 -10.31
C MET A 133 -0.07 -9.26 -10.30
N PRO A 134 0.56 -9.55 -11.48
CA PRO A 134 2.02 -9.50 -11.57
C PRO A 134 2.49 -8.07 -11.39
N ILE A 135 3.46 -7.83 -10.53
CA ILE A 135 4.11 -6.54 -10.30
C ILE A 135 5.60 -6.63 -10.62
N MET A 136 6.20 -5.50 -10.99
CA MET A 136 7.64 -5.42 -11.28
C MET A 136 8.06 -6.38 -12.41
N LEU A 137 7.30 -6.40 -13.51
CA LEU A 137 7.66 -7.14 -14.72
C LEU A 137 8.93 -6.56 -15.35
N ASP A 138 9.83 -7.42 -15.82
CA ASP A 138 11.00 -7.03 -16.62
C ASP A 138 10.64 -6.84 -18.10
N HIS A 139 9.63 -7.58 -18.57
CA HIS A 139 9.09 -7.51 -19.93
C HIS A 139 7.67 -8.09 -19.99
N HIS A 140 6.98 -7.91 -21.10
CA HIS A 140 5.71 -8.61 -21.30
C HIS A 140 5.88 -10.13 -21.21
N VAL A 141 4.81 -10.80 -20.75
CA VAL A 141 4.73 -12.26 -20.93
C VAL A 141 4.94 -12.64 -22.41
N ALA A 142 5.58 -13.78 -22.64
CA ALA A 142 5.91 -14.23 -23.98
C ALA A 142 4.64 -14.49 -24.84
N GLY A 143 4.75 -14.29 -26.14
CA GLY A 143 3.71 -14.58 -27.12
C GLY A 143 3.30 -13.38 -27.96
N THR A 144 2.31 -13.61 -28.82
CA THR A 144 1.61 -12.58 -29.59
C THR A 144 0.75 -11.71 -28.64
N ILE A 145 0.27 -10.56 -29.10
CA ILE A 145 -0.64 -9.70 -28.33
C ILE A 145 -1.84 -10.50 -27.77
N GLN A 146 -2.47 -11.34 -28.61
CA GLN A 146 -3.60 -12.15 -28.15
C GLN A 146 -3.20 -13.17 -27.08
N GLU A 147 -2.05 -13.82 -27.21
CA GLU A 147 -1.55 -14.74 -26.17
C GLU A 147 -1.16 -14.03 -24.88
N ARG A 148 -0.72 -12.76 -24.96
CA ARG A 148 -0.51 -11.91 -23.78
C ARG A 148 -1.82 -11.63 -23.07
N HIS A 149 -2.86 -11.19 -23.78
CA HIS A 149 -4.21 -11.00 -23.22
C HIS A 149 -4.73 -12.27 -22.57
N ASP A 150 -4.63 -13.41 -23.26
CA ASP A 150 -5.06 -14.70 -22.72
C ASP A 150 -4.30 -15.06 -21.43
N THR A 151 -3.01 -14.73 -21.35
CA THR A 151 -2.18 -15.01 -20.17
C THR A 151 -2.48 -14.05 -19.03
N TYR A 152 -2.59 -12.73 -19.29
CA TYR A 152 -2.90 -11.73 -18.24
C TYR A 152 -4.27 -11.98 -17.62
N ASN A 153 -5.26 -12.46 -18.41
CA ASN A 153 -6.61 -12.77 -17.94
C ASN A 153 -6.77 -14.18 -17.36
N ALA A 154 -5.73 -14.99 -17.34
CA ALA A 154 -5.82 -16.37 -16.84
C ALA A 154 -5.63 -16.44 -15.33
N ASP A 155 -6.58 -17.08 -14.65
CA ASP A 155 -6.54 -17.36 -13.20
C ASP A 155 -6.01 -18.78 -12.94
N THR A 156 -4.74 -19.04 -13.28
CA THR A 156 -4.16 -20.38 -13.27
C THR A 156 -2.70 -20.41 -12.79
N PRO A 157 -2.24 -21.54 -12.24
CA PRO A 157 -0.81 -21.71 -11.93
C PRO A 157 0.12 -21.57 -13.16
N ALA A 158 -0.38 -21.82 -14.37
CA ALA A 158 0.38 -21.61 -15.59
C ALA A 158 0.62 -20.12 -15.88
N ALA A 159 -0.37 -19.27 -15.63
CA ALA A 159 -0.22 -17.82 -15.71
C ALA A 159 0.79 -17.31 -14.66
N VAL A 160 0.70 -17.77 -13.42
CA VAL A 160 1.69 -17.48 -12.37
C VAL A 160 3.11 -17.81 -12.81
N ALA A 161 3.29 -19.00 -13.42
CA ALA A 161 4.60 -19.41 -13.94
C ALA A 161 5.08 -18.50 -15.08
N ALA A 162 4.18 -18.07 -15.98
CA ALA A 162 4.49 -17.14 -17.06
C ALA A 162 4.89 -15.75 -16.53
N PHE A 163 4.19 -15.23 -15.51
CA PHE A 163 4.53 -13.97 -14.88
C PHE A 163 5.90 -14.02 -14.20
N ARG A 164 6.19 -15.08 -13.44
CA ARG A 164 7.51 -15.28 -12.83
C ARG A 164 8.61 -15.42 -13.89
N ALA A 165 8.33 -16.05 -15.02
CA ALA A 165 9.27 -16.15 -16.14
C ALA A 165 9.51 -14.79 -16.83
N ALA A 166 8.58 -13.84 -16.70
CA ALA A 166 8.72 -12.46 -17.16
C ALA A 166 9.32 -11.52 -16.08
N GLY A 167 9.89 -12.05 -15.00
CA GLY A 167 10.55 -11.32 -13.92
C GLY A 167 9.63 -10.90 -12.77
N ALA A 168 8.31 -11.02 -12.91
CA ALA A 168 7.38 -10.48 -11.94
C ALA A 168 7.44 -11.16 -10.56
N THR A 169 7.15 -10.37 -9.55
CA THR A 169 6.63 -10.81 -8.27
C THR A 169 5.11 -10.92 -8.38
N VAL A 170 4.50 -12.00 -7.90
CA VAL A 170 3.08 -12.31 -8.15
C VAL A 170 2.23 -11.95 -6.94
N TRP A 171 1.33 -11.01 -7.14
CA TRP A 171 0.38 -10.52 -6.13
C TRP A 171 -1.06 -10.93 -6.48
N ILE A 172 -1.94 -10.90 -5.49
CA ILE A 172 -3.39 -10.96 -5.68
C ILE A 172 -3.99 -9.67 -5.16
N ALA A 173 -4.61 -8.91 -6.05
CA ALA A 173 -5.47 -7.78 -5.72
C ALA A 173 -6.84 -8.25 -5.26
N HIS A 174 -7.61 -7.38 -4.60
CA HIS A 174 -8.99 -7.66 -4.18
C HIS A 174 -9.14 -8.99 -3.46
N THR A 175 -8.27 -9.23 -2.47
CA THR A 175 -8.22 -10.51 -1.72
C THR A 175 -9.55 -10.85 -1.03
N GLU A 176 -10.37 -9.84 -0.71
CA GLU A 176 -11.72 -10.02 -0.17
C GLU A 176 -12.65 -10.83 -1.10
N GLN A 177 -12.35 -10.84 -2.40
CA GLN A 177 -13.12 -11.57 -3.41
C GLN A 177 -12.60 -12.99 -3.65
N ARG A 178 -11.50 -13.37 -2.99
CA ARG A 178 -10.84 -14.67 -3.17
C ARG A 178 -11.20 -15.67 -2.09
N THR A 179 -11.08 -16.93 -2.43
CA THR A 179 -11.16 -18.03 -1.49
C THR A 179 -9.76 -18.57 -1.14
N THR A 180 -9.60 -19.11 0.06
CA THR A 180 -8.33 -19.72 0.49
C THR A 180 -7.83 -20.83 -0.44
N PRO A 181 -8.69 -21.77 -0.95
CA PRO A 181 -8.26 -22.77 -1.92
C PRO A 181 -7.70 -22.19 -3.22
N GLU A 182 -8.22 -21.06 -3.72
CA GLU A 182 -7.67 -20.37 -4.89
C GLU A 182 -6.26 -19.85 -4.58
N LEU A 183 -6.06 -19.16 -3.46
CA LEU A 183 -4.77 -18.65 -3.03
C LEU A 183 -3.74 -19.78 -2.85
N VAL A 184 -4.14 -20.89 -2.23
CA VAL A 184 -3.30 -22.09 -2.08
C VAL A 184 -2.93 -22.69 -3.44
N THR A 185 -3.84 -22.65 -4.40
CA THR A 185 -3.60 -23.17 -5.76
C THR A 185 -2.63 -22.28 -6.55
N LEU A 186 -2.80 -20.96 -6.44
CA LEU A 186 -1.99 -19.98 -7.17
C LEU A 186 -0.62 -19.76 -6.54
N GLN A 187 -0.48 -19.89 -5.22
CA GLN A 187 0.75 -19.65 -4.47
C GLN A 187 1.38 -18.29 -4.79
N PRO A 188 0.67 -17.18 -4.55
CA PRO A 188 1.21 -15.85 -4.75
C PRO A 188 2.35 -15.55 -3.78
N ASP A 189 3.20 -14.58 -4.15
CA ASP A 189 4.24 -14.04 -3.27
C ASP A 189 3.63 -13.05 -2.25
N GLY A 190 2.52 -12.39 -2.62
CA GLY A 190 1.79 -11.49 -1.74
C GLY A 190 0.31 -11.33 -2.10
N ILE A 191 -0.41 -10.72 -1.16
CA ILE A 191 -1.84 -10.39 -1.28
C ILE A 191 -2.13 -9.01 -0.71
N GLU A 192 -3.21 -8.40 -1.11
CA GLU A 192 -3.70 -7.17 -0.47
C GLU A 192 -4.48 -7.50 0.80
N VAL A 193 -3.99 -7.01 1.93
CA VAL A 193 -4.66 -7.12 3.24
C VAL A 193 -5.56 -5.92 3.53
N TYR A 194 -5.38 -4.84 2.78
CA TYR A 194 -6.24 -3.68 2.72
C TYR A 194 -6.35 -3.19 1.28
N GLN A 195 -7.56 -2.91 0.84
CA GLN A 195 -7.83 -2.41 -0.50
C GLN A 195 -8.78 -1.21 -0.40
N LEU A 196 -8.34 -0.05 -0.92
CA LEU A 196 -9.09 1.19 -0.79
C LEU A 196 -10.39 1.15 -1.62
N HIS A 197 -10.35 0.58 -2.81
CA HIS A 197 -11.52 0.44 -3.66
C HIS A 197 -12.63 -0.37 -2.97
N ALA A 198 -12.27 -1.42 -2.21
CA ALA A 198 -13.25 -2.16 -1.41
C ALA A 198 -13.94 -1.31 -0.34
N ASN A 199 -13.29 -0.25 0.13
CA ASN A 199 -13.89 0.73 1.04
C ASN A 199 -14.72 1.79 0.30
N LEU A 200 -14.53 1.98 -1.02
CA LEU A 200 -15.19 3.01 -1.83
C LEU A 200 -16.34 2.47 -2.68
N ASP A 201 -16.10 1.37 -3.42
CA ASP A 201 -17.07 0.83 -4.36
C ASP A 201 -18.32 0.31 -3.65
N PRO A 202 -19.52 0.77 -4.06
CA PRO A 202 -20.76 0.38 -3.40
C PRO A 202 -21.05 -1.13 -3.41
N GLY A 203 -20.69 -1.82 -4.50
CA GLY A 203 -20.91 -3.26 -4.65
C GLY A 203 -19.97 -4.06 -3.76
N ILE A 204 -18.65 -3.85 -3.87
CA ILE A 204 -17.63 -4.55 -3.08
C ILE A 204 -17.85 -4.28 -1.59
N ARG A 205 -18.10 -3.02 -1.23
CA ARG A 205 -18.38 -2.60 0.14
C ARG A 205 -19.57 -3.37 0.75
N ALA A 206 -20.65 -3.52 0.01
CA ALA A 206 -21.83 -4.22 0.49
C ALA A 206 -21.66 -5.74 0.49
N ASP A 207 -21.17 -6.31 -0.60
CA ASP A 207 -21.16 -7.74 -0.84
C ASP A 207 -20.06 -8.47 -0.05
N TYR A 208 -18.91 -7.82 0.12
CA TYR A 208 -17.75 -8.45 0.80
C TYR A 208 -17.48 -7.88 2.18
N LEU A 209 -17.61 -6.56 2.40
CA LEU A 209 -17.35 -5.99 3.71
C LEU A 209 -18.61 -5.93 4.60
N GLY A 210 -19.81 -6.18 4.05
CA GLY A 210 -21.06 -6.10 4.79
C GLY A 210 -21.43 -4.69 5.28
N LEU A 211 -20.90 -3.66 4.59
CA LEU A 211 -21.07 -2.25 4.95
C LEU A 211 -22.14 -1.58 4.06
N PRO A 212 -22.71 -0.42 4.48
CA PRO A 212 -23.66 0.30 3.65
C PRO A 212 -23.04 0.71 2.30
N ALA A 213 -23.65 0.31 1.19
CA ALA A 213 -23.17 0.58 -0.18
C ALA A 213 -22.82 2.04 -0.43
N ALA A 214 -23.69 2.99 -0.08
CA ALA A 214 -23.47 4.41 -0.30
C ALA A 214 -22.64 5.09 0.82
N GLY A 215 -22.11 4.32 1.79
CA GLY A 215 -21.52 4.87 3.00
C GLY A 215 -20.30 5.75 2.73
N ALA A 216 -19.40 5.32 1.86
CA ALA A 216 -18.20 6.09 1.52
C ALA A 216 -18.54 7.38 0.75
N ILE A 217 -19.40 7.29 -0.27
CA ILE A 217 -19.81 8.45 -1.08
C ILE A 217 -20.51 9.49 -0.19
N THR A 218 -21.40 9.04 0.71
CA THR A 218 -22.08 9.92 1.67
C THR A 218 -21.09 10.60 2.61
N ALA A 219 -20.13 9.84 3.14
CA ALA A 219 -19.13 10.36 4.06
C ALA A 219 -18.20 11.40 3.39
N VAL A 220 -17.74 11.14 2.17
CA VAL A 220 -16.89 12.08 1.42
C VAL A 220 -17.63 13.36 1.06
N ALA A 221 -18.95 13.30 0.82
CA ALA A 221 -19.75 14.48 0.51
C ALA A 221 -19.71 15.56 1.61
N GLU A 222 -19.50 15.18 2.87
CA GLU A 222 -19.33 16.11 4.00
C GLU A 222 -18.10 17.02 3.82
N PHE A 223 -17.08 16.56 3.10
CA PHE A 223 -15.82 17.29 2.86
C PHE A 223 -15.90 18.25 1.64
N ALA A 224 -17.02 18.27 0.94
CA ALA A 224 -17.26 19.21 -0.16
C ALA A 224 -17.70 20.61 0.33
N ASP A 225 -18.06 20.77 1.62
CA ASP A 225 -18.41 22.08 2.20
C ASP A 225 -17.20 23.03 2.16
N THR A 226 -17.45 24.26 1.75
CA THR A 226 -16.46 25.34 1.66
C THR A 226 -16.60 26.39 2.75
N GLY A 227 -17.49 26.19 3.74
CA GLY A 227 -17.70 27.10 4.86
C GLY A 227 -16.49 27.21 5.79
N ASP A 228 -16.51 28.17 6.72
CA ASP A 228 -15.39 28.42 7.65
C ASP A 228 -15.08 27.24 8.59
N ALA A 229 -16.06 26.39 8.84
CA ALA A 229 -15.94 25.17 9.66
C ALA A 229 -15.76 23.90 8.82
N ALA A 230 -15.45 24.04 7.52
CA ALA A 230 -15.30 22.91 6.64
C ALA A 230 -14.14 22.00 7.06
N LEU A 231 -14.35 20.69 6.86
CA LEU A 231 -13.41 19.62 7.22
C LEU A 231 -12.17 19.64 6.31
N GLU A 232 -11.03 19.14 6.81
CA GLU A 232 -9.83 18.98 6.00
C GLU A 232 -9.99 17.83 5.01
N PRO A 233 -9.93 18.06 3.68
CA PRO A 233 -10.24 17.04 2.69
C PRO A 233 -9.30 15.84 2.72
N ASP A 234 -8.04 16.02 3.09
CA ASP A 234 -7.07 14.93 3.13
C ASP A 234 -7.35 13.89 4.22
N VAL A 235 -8.20 14.21 5.20
CA VAL A 235 -8.61 13.25 6.23
C VAL A 235 -9.93 12.53 5.90
N ALA A 236 -10.47 12.72 4.69
CA ALA A 236 -11.75 12.15 4.27
C ALA A 236 -11.80 10.61 4.41
N LEU A 237 -10.69 9.91 4.15
CA LEU A 237 -10.63 8.45 4.33
C LEU A 237 -11.08 8.02 5.73
N LEU A 238 -10.71 8.76 6.78
CA LEU A 238 -11.08 8.40 8.15
C LEU A 238 -12.59 8.25 8.34
N SER A 239 -13.39 8.99 7.56
CA SER A 239 -14.86 8.94 7.66
C SER A 239 -15.47 7.63 7.15
N PHE A 240 -14.77 6.89 6.30
CA PHE A 240 -15.24 5.64 5.71
C PHE A 240 -14.24 4.48 5.80
N LEU A 241 -13.08 4.69 6.40
CA LEU A 241 -12.06 3.67 6.62
C LEU A 241 -12.62 2.55 7.51
N GLU A 242 -12.64 1.36 6.97
CA GLU A 242 -12.92 0.12 7.71
C GLU A 242 -11.82 -0.91 7.41
N PRO A 243 -11.40 -1.73 8.37
CA PRO A 243 -10.50 -2.84 8.10
C PRO A 243 -11.10 -3.76 7.03
N ASN A 244 -10.29 -4.23 6.10
CA ASN A 244 -10.71 -5.26 5.16
C ASN A 244 -10.61 -6.64 5.85
N THR A 245 -11.58 -6.92 6.74
CA THR A 245 -11.59 -8.15 7.53
C THR A 245 -11.55 -9.41 6.65
N PRO A 246 -12.30 -9.53 5.55
CA PRO A 246 -12.20 -10.72 4.69
C PRO A 246 -10.79 -10.95 4.15
N SER A 247 -10.08 -9.90 3.73
CA SER A 247 -8.69 -10.03 3.26
C SER A 247 -7.74 -10.42 4.38
N LEU A 248 -7.89 -9.85 5.57
CA LEU A 248 -7.12 -10.23 6.76
C LEU A 248 -7.36 -11.68 7.14
N ASP A 249 -8.62 -12.14 7.11
CA ASP A 249 -8.98 -13.53 7.39
C ASP A 249 -8.33 -14.48 6.37
N ARG A 250 -8.34 -14.12 5.07
CA ARG A 250 -7.65 -14.91 4.03
C ARG A 250 -6.14 -14.97 4.26
N TRP A 251 -5.55 -13.85 4.68
CA TRP A 251 -4.13 -13.82 5.01
C TRP A 251 -3.82 -14.76 6.17
N ASP A 252 -4.56 -14.66 7.27
CA ASP A 252 -4.38 -15.53 8.42
C ASP A 252 -4.61 -17.01 8.05
N GLU A 253 -5.60 -17.33 7.19
CA GLU A 253 -5.85 -18.70 6.73
C GLU A 253 -4.68 -19.29 5.93
N VAL A 254 -4.08 -18.54 4.97
CA VAL A 254 -2.93 -19.04 4.20
C VAL A 254 -1.66 -19.13 5.04
N LEU A 255 -1.45 -18.18 5.96
CA LEU A 255 -0.35 -18.24 6.93
C LEU A 255 -0.49 -19.46 7.87
N ALA A 256 -1.71 -19.78 8.31
CA ALA A 256 -2.00 -20.95 9.13
C ALA A 256 -1.71 -22.29 8.41
N MET A 257 -1.70 -22.28 7.07
CA MET A 257 -1.29 -23.42 6.25
C MET A 257 0.24 -23.49 6.00
N GLY A 258 1.02 -22.60 6.59
CA GLY A 258 2.47 -22.54 6.42
C GLY A 258 2.91 -21.89 5.11
N MET A 259 2.04 -21.12 4.44
CA MET A 259 2.46 -20.36 3.27
C MET A 259 3.20 -19.08 3.69
N HIS A 260 4.27 -18.75 2.98
CA HIS A 260 4.96 -17.48 3.10
C HIS A 260 4.36 -16.49 2.10
N VAL A 261 3.46 -15.63 2.58
CA VAL A 261 2.73 -14.67 1.75
C VAL A 261 2.79 -13.29 2.38
N ALA A 262 3.34 -12.33 1.65
CA ALA A 262 3.41 -10.95 2.12
C ALA A 262 2.03 -10.26 2.05
N GLY A 263 1.78 -9.34 2.98
CA GLY A 263 0.59 -8.48 2.98
C GLY A 263 0.93 -7.06 2.53
N SER A 264 0.10 -6.46 1.69
CA SER A 264 0.21 -5.07 1.24
C SER A 264 -1.11 -4.32 1.31
N GLY A 265 -1.06 -2.99 1.12
CA GLY A 265 -2.24 -2.18 0.82
C GLY A 265 -2.29 -1.78 -0.64
N GLY A 266 -3.45 -1.93 -1.28
CA GLY A 266 -3.73 -1.46 -2.62
C GLY A 266 -4.50 -0.15 -2.61
N THR A 267 -4.00 0.85 -3.33
CA THR A 267 -4.72 2.13 -3.50
C THR A 267 -5.76 2.05 -4.60
N ASP A 268 -5.44 1.28 -5.65
CA ASP A 268 -6.29 1.14 -6.82
C ASP A 268 -6.74 2.52 -7.38
N ALA A 269 -5.77 3.44 -7.43
CA ALA A 269 -6.04 4.82 -7.78
C ALA A 269 -6.09 4.99 -9.29
N HIS A 270 -7.23 5.50 -9.79
CA HIS A 270 -7.53 5.67 -11.21
C HIS A 270 -7.92 7.10 -11.59
N GLN A 271 -8.34 7.95 -10.63
CA GLN A 271 -9.11 9.18 -10.88
C GLN A 271 -10.44 8.91 -11.61
N ASN A 272 -11.26 7.96 -11.13
CA ASN A 272 -12.55 7.61 -11.75
C ASN A 272 -13.70 7.38 -10.76
N ALA A 273 -13.44 7.54 -9.44
CA ALA A 273 -14.38 7.11 -8.40
C ALA A 273 -15.12 8.26 -7.70
N LEU A 274 -14.45 9.38 -7.40
CA LEU A 274 -14.97 10.50 -6.62
C LEU A 274 -14.62 11.85 -7.27
N PRO A 275 -15.25 12.21 -8.42
CA PRO A 275 -14.89 13.42 -9.16
C PRO A 275 -15.36 14.71 -8.47
N VAL A 276 -16.01 14.61 -7.31
CA VAL A 276 -16.46 15.77 -6.52
C VAL A 276 -15.27 16.64 -6.12
N ILE A 277 -15.36 17.94 -6.40
CA ILE A 277 -14.35 18.92 -5.99
C ILE A 277 -14.55 19.23 -4.50
N LEU A 278 -13.52 19.03 -3.71
CA LEU A 278 -13.52 19.33 -2.29
C LEU A 278 -13.08 20.77 -2.04
N ARG A 279 -13.15 21.22 -0.79
CA ARG A 279 -12.93 22.64 -0.42
C ARG A 279 -11.56 23.20 -0.83
N ASP A 280 -10.56 22.36 -0.95
CA ASP A 280 -9.20 22.71 -1.34
C ASP A 280 -9.01 22.85 -2.88
N GLY A 281 -10.08 22.70 -3.64
CA GLY A 281 -10.10 22.80 -5.09
C GLY A 281 -9.63 21.53 -5.80
N GLU A 282 -9.37 20.45 -5.07
CA GLU A 282 -8.93 19.17 -5.61
C GLU A 282 -10.07 18.15 -5.54
N ARG A 283 -10.12 17.22 -6.50
CA ARG A 283 -11.14 16.16 -6.51
C ARG A 283 -10.95 15.17 -5.35
N GLY A 284 -12.00 14.50 -4.94
CA GLY A 284 -12.01 13.56 -3.81
C GLY A 284 -11.07 12.37 -4.01
N ASP A 285 -10.90 11.92 -5.26
CA ASP A 285 -10.07 10.79 -5.67
C ASP A 285 -8.83 11.20 -6.49
N SER A 286 -8.30 12.41 -6.28
CA SER A 286 -7.05 12.77 -6.94
C SER A 286 -5.95 11.77 -6.59
N TYR A 287 -5.05 11.49 -7.54
CA TYR A 287 -3.89 10.64 -7.28
C TYR A 287 -3.13 11.10 -6.02
N ARG A 288 -2.85 12.41 -5.89
CA ARG A 288 -2.15 12.94 -4.73
C ARG A 288 -2.84 12.58 -3.41
N ARG A 289 -4.14 12.72 -3.32
CA ARG A 289 -4.90 12.45 -2.10
C ARG A 289 -4.88 10.96 -1.77
N MET A 290 -5.17 10.11 -2.75
CA MET A 290 -5.20 8.66 -2.55
C MET A 290 -3.82 8.10 -2.19
N LEU A 291 -2.75 8.55 -2.86
CA LEU A 291 -1.38 8.13 -2.57
C LEU A 291 -0.84 8.65 -1.24
N ARG A 292 -1.46 9.71 -0.67
CA ARG A 292 -1.11 10.24 0.63
C ARG A 292 -1.68 9.42 1.79
N TRP A 293 -2.75 8.69 1.57
CA TRP A 293 -3.48 8.05 2.65
C TRP A 293 -2.72 6.89 3.28
N PHE A 294 -2.03 6.10 2.50
CA PHE A 294 -1.19 5.00 2.98
C PHE A 294 -0.16 4.59 1.94
N GLY A 295 0.85 3.87 2.39
CA GLY A 295 1.90 3.32 1.54
C GLY A 295 2.48 2.03 2.09
N ASN A 296 3.10 1.26 1.21
CA ASN A 296 3.85 0.04 1.54
C ASN A 296 5.31 0.43 1.76
N ILE A 297 5.79 0.32 2.98
CA ILE A 297 7.13 0.76 3.37
C ILE A 297 8.08 -0.42 3.30
N ALA A 298 8.85 -0.52 2.22
CA ALA A 298 9.89 -1.52 2.06
C ALA A 298 11.16 -1.11 2.83
N LEU A 299 11.78 -2.06 3.52
CA LEU A 299 13.04 -1.86 4.25
C LEU A 299 14.18 -2.46 3.42
N VAL A 300 15.01 -1.60 2.82
CA VAL A 300 16.04 -2.00 1.85
C VAL A 300 17.45 -1.74 2.38
N THR A 301 18.40 -2.50 1.88
CA THR A 301 19.83 -2.31 2.20
C THR A 301 20.46 -1.17 1.37
N ASP A 302 19.91 -0.92 0.18
CA ASP A 302 20.34 0.14 -0.73
C ASP A 302 19.11 0.76 -1.42
N ALA A 303 18.81 2.02 -1.08
CA ALA A 303 17.68 2.78 -1.67
C ALA A 303 17.88 3.10 -3.16
N GLY A 304 19.12 3.08 -3.64
CA GLY A 304 19.45 3.34 -5.05
C GLY A 304 19.28 2.11 -5.97
N ASP A 305 19.19 0.91 -5.39
CA ASP A 305 19.14 -0.36 -6.11
C ASP A 305 17.69 -0.86 -6.28
N PRO A 306 17.14 -0.89 -7.51
CA PRO A 306 15.81 -1.44 -7.77
C PRO A 306 15.66 -2.89 -7.33
N ALA A 307 16.71 -3.70 -7.48
CA ALA A 307 16.68 -5.11 -7.07
C ALA A 307 16.55 -5.27 -5.55
N ALA A 308 17.10 -4.33 -4.76
CA ALA A 308 16.92 -4.33 -3.31
C ALA A 308 15.47 -4.01 -2.90
N ILE A 309 14.77 -3.16 -3.66
CA ILE A 309 13.34 -2.87 -3.47
C ILE A 309 12.51 -4.10 -3.80
N GLU A 310 12.75 -4.71 -4.96
CA GLU A 310 12.06 -5.92 -5.40
C GLU A 310 12.26 -7.09 -4.40
N ASP A 311 13.50 -7.33 -3.95
CA ASP A 311 13.80 -8.35 -2.94
C ASP A 311 13.04 -8.09 -1.62
N ALA A 312 13.00 -6.84 -1.16
CA ALA A 312 12.28 -6.48 0.04
C ALA A 312 10.77 -6.72 -0.09
N VAL A 313 10.18 -6.33 -1.22
CA VAL A 313 8.76 -6.55 -1.52
C VAL A 313 8.45 -8.04 -1.62
N ARG A 314 9.21 -8.79 -2.43
CA ARG A 314 9.02 -10.22 -2.65
C ARG A 314 9.11 -11.04 -1.36
N ARG A 315 10.04 -10.69 -0.45
CA ARG A 315 10.20 -11.37 0.83
C ARG A 315 9.22 -10.94 1.90
N GLY A 316 8.49 -9.83 1.68
CA GLY A 316 7.67 -9.23 2.71
C GLY A 316 8.49 -8.49 3.79
N ARG A 317 9.74 -8.05 3.50
CA ARG A 317 10.49 -7.15 4.37
C ARG A 317 9.94 -5.73 4.22
N MET A 318 8.67 -5.60 4.54
CA MET A 318 7.91 -4.36 4.43
C MET A 318 6.73 -4.34 5.39
N TYR A 319 6.11 -3.18 5.53
CA TYR A 319 4.86 -3.00 6.26
C TYR A 319 3.95 -1.99 5.56
N LEU A 320 2.64 -2.14 5.72
CA LEU A 320 1.64 -1.15 5.31
C LEU A 320 1.49 -0.11 6.41
N ALA A 321 1.59 1.19 6.08
CA ALA A 321 1.39 2.30 7.00
C ALA A 321 0.30 3.25 6.49
N PHE A 322 -0.71 3.54 7.30
CA PHE A 322 -1.74 4.54 7.02
C PHE A 322 -1.22 5.93 7.41
N GLU A 323 -0.53 6.59 6.48
CA GLU A 323 0.09 7.91 6.70
C GLU A 323 -0.93 9.05 6.78
N LEU A 324 -2.20 8.78 6.50
CA LEU A 324 -3.33 9.63 6.86
C LEU A 324 -3.24 10.11 8.33
N PHE A 325 -2.81 9.22 9.24
CA PHE A 325 -2.69 9.49 10.68
C PHE A 325 -1.35 10.13 11.07
N GLY A 326 -0.52 10.44 10.09
CA GLY A 326 0.85 10.91 10.25
C GLY A 326 1.88 9.83 9.94
N THR A 327 3.04 10.27 9.47
CA THR A 327 4.16 9.40 9.13
C THR A 327 4.71 8.73 10.39
N PRO A 328 4.77 7.39 10.46
CA PRO A 328 5.29 6.68 11.63
C PRO A 328 6.80 6.83 11.73
N VAL A 329 7.30 7.14 12.93
CA VAL A 329 8.74 7.24 13.21
C VAL A 329 9.14 6.16 14.20
N GLY A 330 10.14 5.37 13.84
CA GLY A 330 10.74 4.37 14.71
C GLY A 330 9.96 3.07 14.82
N PHE A 331 8.99 2.80 13.91
CA PHE A 331 8.41 1.46 13.84
C PHE A 331 9.49 0.46 13.39
N ASP A 332 9.60 -0.63 14.15
CA ASP A 332 10.49 -1.74 13.83
C ASP A 332 9.91 -3.03 14.40
N ALA A 333 9.97 -4.12 13.62
CA ALA A 333 9.57 -5.46 14.06
C ALA A 333 10.66 -6.44 13.61
N ARG A 334 11.32 -7.09 14.57
CA ARG A 334 12.48 -7.95 14.32
C ARG A 334 12.54 -9.11 15.29
N ALA A 335 13.06 -10.24 14.85
CA ALA A 335 13.42 -11.33 15.76
C ALA A 335 14.88 -11.20 16.19
N VAL A 336 15.09 -10.99 17.47
CA VAL A 336 16.44 -10.94 18.09
C VAL A 336 16.79 -12.33 18.61
N CYS A 337 17.77 -12.97 17.98
CA CYS A 337 18.27 -14.30 18.34
C CYS A 337 19.66 -14.21 18.98
N ALA A 338 20.15 -15.30 19.53
CA ALA A 338 21.45 -15.34 20.20
C ALA A 338 22.64 -14.92 19.29
N THR A 339 22.56 -15.16 17.99
CA THR A 339 23.65 -14.96 17.02
C THR A 339 23.30 -14.09 15.81
N ALA A 340 22.02 -13.76 15.62
CA ALA A 340 21.55 -13.02 14.44
C ALA A 340 20.27 -12.26 14.76
N THR A 341 19.93 -11.32 13.90
CA THR A 341 18.60 -10.68 13.85
C THR A 341 17.91 -11.07 12.55
N ALA A 342 16.65 -11.46 12.62
CA ALA A 342 15.81 -11.73 11.46
C ALA A 342 14.78 -10.61 11.28
N GLU A 343 14.50 -10.27 10.04
CA GLU A 343 13.58 -9.21 9.62
C GLU A 343 12.19 -9.78 9.32
N MET A 344 11.21 -8.90 9.12
CA MET A 344 9.94 -9.29 8.51
C MET A 344 10.20 -10.05 7.20
N GLY A 345 9.46 -11.14 6.97
CA GLY A 345 9.64 -12.06 5.85
C GLY A 345 10.66 -13.18 6.06
N ASP A 346 11.53 -13.08 7.09
CA ASP A 346 12.52 -14.12 7.38
C ASP A 346 11.93 -15.26 8.22
N THR A 347 12.67 -16.40 8.23
CA THR A 347 12.34 -17.60 9.03
C THR A 347 13.39 -17.82 10.11
N VAL A 348 12.95 -18.20 11.32
CA VAL A 348 13.79 -18.61 12.44
C VAL A 348 13.32 -19.95 13.00
N GLY A 349 14.21 -20.70 13.66
CA GLY A 349 13.84 -21.95 14.33
C GLY A 349 13.24 -21.72 15.72
N PRO A 350 12.27 -22.53 16.15
CA PRO A 350 11.69 -22.42 17.51
C PRO A 350 12.71 -22.73 18.63
N GLY A 351 13.85 -23.33 18.28
CA GLY A 351 14.96 -23.61 19.19
C GLY A 351 16.06 -22.56 19.23
N ASP A 352 15.99 -21.51 18.41
CA ASP A 352 17.06 -20.51 18.25
C ASP A 352 17.10 -19.49 19.40
N GLY A 353 16.15 -19.56 20.34
CA GLY A 353 16.06 -18.65 21.49
C GLY A 353 15.78 -17.21 21.07
N CYS A 354 15.01 -17.03 19.99
CA CYS A 354 14.64 -15.72 19.47
C CYS A 354 13.50 -15.07 20.25
N THR A 355 13.51 -13.75 20.29
CA THR A 355 12.43 -12.92 20.78
C THR A 355 12.00 -11.97 19.67
N LEU A 356 10.71 -11.94 19.34
CA LEU A 356 10.16 -10.85 18.50
C LEU A 356 10.10 -9.59 19.35
N GLU A 357 10.82 -8.58 18.93
CA GLU A 357 10.78 -7.23 19.50
C GLU A 357 10.11 -6.28 18.53
N VAL A 358 9.24 -5.44 19.06
CA VAL A 358 8.50 -4.41 18.30
C VAL A 358 8.75 -3.07 18.96
N ASP A 359 9.29 -2.13 18.20
CA ASP A 359 9.34 -0.72 18.61
C ASP A 359 8.05 -0.03 18.13
N VAL A 360 7.29 0.51 19.08
CA VAL A 360 6.01 1.17 18.81
C VAL A 360 6.27 2.59 18.30
N PRO A 361 5.76 2.96 17.11
CA PRO A 361 6.11 4.22 16.48
C PRO A 361 5.49 5.43 17.18
N THR A 362 6.09 6.59 16.92
CA THR A 362 5.51 7.90 17.18
C THR A 362 5.17 8.61 15.87
N ILE A 363 4.39 9.70 15.92
CA ILE A 363 4.08 10.50 14.72
C ILE A 363 5.18 11.53 14.48
N TYR A 364 5.65 11.61 13.21
CA TYR A 364 6.63 12.64 12.79
C TYR A 364 6.11 14.05 13.04
N GLN A 365 6.91 14.85 13.73
CA GLN A 365 6.63 16.28 14.02
C GLN A 365 5.20 16.57 14.50
N LEU A 366 4.60 15.66 15.28
CA LEU A 366 3.29 15.91 15.88
C LEU A 366 3.33 17.23 16.68
N ASP A 367 2.45 18.18 16.33
CA ASP A 367 2.35 19.42 17.03
C ASP A 367 1.88 19.19 18.49
N PRO A 368 2.64 19.62 19.50
CA PRO A 368 2.30 19.37 20.90
C PRO A 368 1.05 20.14 21.39
N SER A 369 0.52 21.07 20.59
CA SER A 369 -0.76 21.77 20.90
C SER A 369 -1.98 20.92 20.54
N LEU A 370 -1.83 19.88 19.71
CA LEU A 370 -2.90 18.98 19.33
C LEU A 370 -3.16 17.93 20.41
N PRO A 371 -4.38 17.38 20.51
CA PRO A 371 -4.67 16.25 21.39
C PRO A 371 -3.74 15.06 21.10
N ALA A 372 -3.19 14.43 22.13
CA ALA A 372 -2.31 13.29 21.95
C ALA A 372 -3.09 12.07 21.38
N PRO A 373 -2.58 11.40 20.34
CA PRO A 373 -3.15 10.14 19.87
C PRO A 373 -2.97 9.03 20.92
N VAL A 374 -3.80 7.98 20.85
CA VAL A 374 -3.56 6.76 21.61
C VAL A 374 -3.08 5.69 20.63
N ILE A 375 -1.90 5.13 20.86
CA ILE A 375 -1.24 4.17 19.99
C ILE A 375 -1.05 2.87 20.78
N GLU A 376 -1.44 1.74 20.19
CA GLU A 376 -1.28 0.42 20.80
C GLU A 376 -0.80 -0.58 19.74
N ALA A 377 0.18 -1.40 20.09
CA ALA A 377 0.64 -2.50 19.25
C ALA A 377 0.17 -3.84 19.80
N ARG A 378 -0.05 -4.82 18.92
CA ARG A 378 -0.27 -6.23 19.27
C ARG A 378 0.55 -7.14 18.38
N ILE A 379 0.91 -8.29 18.92
CA ILE A 379 1.56 -9.37 18.19
C ILE A 379 0.57 -10.53 18.09
N LEU A 380 0.34 -10.99 16.89
CA LEU A 380 -0.49 -12.17 16.60
C LEU A 380 0.43 -13.31 16.18
N ARG A 381 0.26 -14.50 16.75
CA ARG A 381 0.78 -15.75 16.23
C ARG A 381 -0.31 -16.45 15.46
N ILE A 382 -0.03 -16.80 14.22
CA ILE A 382 -0.94 -17.52 13.32
C ILE A 382 -0.39 -18.94 13.14
N ASP A 383 -1.16 -19.93 13.55
CA ASP A 383 -0.86 -21.34 13.37
C ASP A 383 -2.12 -22.10 12.91
N ALA A 384 -2.07 -23.44 12.82
CA ALA A 384 -3.20 -24.25 12.39
C ALA A 384 -4.49 -24.05 13.23
N GLY A 385 -4.40 -23.42 14.39
CA GLY A 385 -5.52 -23.02 15.24
C GLY A 385 -6.09 -21.64 14.91
N GLY A 386 -5.50 -20.94 13.95
CA GLY A 386 -5.82 -19.57 13.59
C GLY A 386 -5.03 -18.52 14.40
N PRO A 387 -5.38 -17.23 14.27
CA PRO A 387 -4.68 -16.14 14.93
C PRO A 387 -4.89 -16.14 16.45
N THR A 388 -3.82 -15.98 17.19
CA THR A 388 -3.81 -15.86 18.65
C THR A 388 -3.00 -14.62 19.03
N GLU A 389 -3.58 -13.71 19.81
CA GLU A 389 -2.85 -12.58 20.37
C GLU A 389 -1.89 -13.07 21.46
N VAL A 390 -0.59 -12.88 21.26
CA VAL A 390 0.46 -13.32 22.18
C VAL A 390 1.09 -12.18 22.98
N ALA A 391 0.92 -10.94 22.53
CA ALA A 391 1.33 -9.74 23.28
C ALA A 391 0.51 -8.52 22.81
N ARG A 392 0.30 -7.56 23.74
CA ARG A 392 -0.34 -6.25 23.48
C ARG A 392 0.21 -5.21 24.43
N GLY A 393 0.37 -3.98 23.94
CA GLY A 393 0.79 -2.86 24.79
C GLY A 393 0.87 -1.52 24.07
N ALA A 394 0.86 -0.44 24.87
CA ALA A 394 1.03 0.95 24.43
C ALA A 394 2.41 1.51 24.82
N GLY A 395 3.32 0.66 25.28
CA GLY A 395 4.67 1.06 25.67
C GLY A 395 5.57 1.31 24.44
N PRO A 396 6.77 1.89 24.64
CA PRO A 396 7.67 2.15 23.52
C PRO A 396 8.17 0.85 22.84
N THR A 397 8.14 -0.26 23.56
CA THR A 397 8.53 -1.58 23.05
C THR A 397 7.56 -2.66 23.52
N LEU A 398 7.37 -3.67 22.67
CA LEU A 398 6.60 -4.87 22.95
C LEU A 398 7.46 -6.07 22.57
N ALA A 399 7.40 -7.18 23.32
CA ALA A 399 8.21 -8.34 23.03
C ALA A 399 7.49 -9.65 23.36
N THR A 400 7.78 -10.72 22.60
CA THR A 400 7.29 -12.07 22.86
C THR A 400 8.35 -13.11 22.43
N PRO A 401 8.55 -14.20 23.17
CA PRO A 401 9.41 -15.30 22.72
C PRO A 401 8.87 -15.96 21.45
N LEU A 402 9.77 -16.39 20.57
CA LEU A 402 9.47 -17.15 19.35
C LEU A 402 9.78 -18.63 19.58
N ASP A 403 9.11 -19.26 20.52
CA ASP A 403 9.32 -20.64 20.94
C ASP A 403 8.31 -21.65 20.39
N ALA A 404 7.29 -21.17 19.69
CA ALA A 404 6.25 -21.99 19.06
C ALA A 404 6.18 -21.70 17.56
N ALA A 405 6.01 -22.75 16.74
CA ALA A 405 5.84 -22.62 15.29
C ALA A 405 4.61 -21.79 14.91
N GLY A 406 4.72 -21.08 13.80
CA GLY A 406 3.68 -20.23 13.23
C GLY A 406 4.24 -18.95 12.62
N ALA A 407 3.37 -18.17 11.99
CA ALA A 407 3.69 -16.84 11.49
C ALA A 407 3.37 -15.79 12.57
N TYR A 408 4.32 -14.92 12.88
CA TYR A 408 4.15 -13.85 13.88
C TYR A 408 4.08 -12.50 13.18
N ARG A 409 2.95 -11.84 13.22
CA ARG A 409 2.76 -10.52 12.61
C ARG A 409 2.34 -9.47 13.63
N VAL A 410 2.62 -8.21 13.30
CA VAL A 410 2.39 -7.07 14.16
C VAL A 410 1.27 -6.20 13.58
N GLU A 411 0.39 -5.75 14.45
CA GLU A 411 -0.57 -4.70 14.11
C GLU A 411 -0.40 -3.53 15.09
N VAL A 412 -0.39 -2.31 14.56
CA VAL A 412 -0.45 -1.08 15.35
C VAL A 412 -1.76 -0.39 15.06
N THR A 413 -2.49 -0.08 16.10
CA THR A 413 -3.74 0.70 16.04
C THR A 413 -3.53 2.09 16.60
N ILE A 414 -4.37 3.03 16.16
CA ILE A 414 -4.35 4.42 16.63
C ILE A 414 -5.76 4.93 16.88
N GLN A 415 -5.94 5.71 17.95
CA GLN A 415 -7.02 6.69 18.06
C GLN A 415 -6.46 8.03 17.63
N PRO A 416 -6.83 8.56 16.47
CA PRO A 416 -6.16 9.72 15.87
C PRO A 416 -6.71 11.05 16.43
N ARG A 417 -6.70 11.23 17.75
CA ARG A 417 -7.27 12.41 18.46
C ARG A 417 -6.70 13.73 17.98
N HIS A 418 -5.45 13.74 17.54
CA HIS A 418 -4.78 14.91 16.97
C HIS A 418 -5.45 15.40 15.67
N LEU A 419 -6.20 14.55 14.97
CA LEU A 419 -6.97 14.93 13.79
C LEU A 419 -8.31 15.57 14.12
N GLY A 420 -8.80 15.46 15.36
CA GLY A 420 -10.09 16.03 15.78
C GLY A 420 -10.30 17.49 15.37
N PRO A 421 -9.31 18.40 15.56
CA PRO A 421 -9.43 19.80 15.13
C PRO A 421 -9.63 20.03 13.62
N TYR A 422 -9.28 19.06 12.76
CA TYR A 422 -9.44 19.10 11.31
C TYR A 422 -10.76 18.49 10.82
N LEU A 423 -11.49 17.83 11.71
CA LEU A 423 -12.71 17.07 11.41
C LEU A 423 -14.00 17.84 11.77
N GLY A 424 -13.89 19.10 12.16
CA GLY A 424 -15.06 19.95 12.48
C GLY A 424 -16.06 19.24 13.39
N HIS A 425 -17.32 19.15 12.96
CA HIS A 425 -18.40 18.53 13.72
C HIS A 425 -18.29 16.98 13.82
N LEU A 426 -17.47 16.34 12.97
CA LEU A 426 -17.21 14.89 13.00
C LEU A 426 -16.07 14.54 13.95
N GLY A 427 -15.32 15.53 14.45
CA GLY A 427 -14.05 15.33 15.14
C GLY A 427 -14.11 14.39 16.32
N THR A 428 -15.10 14.54 17.21
CA THR A 428 -15.21 13.70 18.40
C THR A 428 -15.43 12.25 18.05
N ASP A 429 -16.35 11.97 17.15
CA ASP A 429 -16.76 10.60 16.83
C ASP A 429 -15.69 9.86 16.01
N LEU A 430 -15.07 10.55 15.04
CA LEU A 430 -14.06 9.95 14.18
C LEU A 430 -12.68 9.87 14.83
N ALA A 431 -12.28 10.92 15.58
CA ALA A 431 -10.97 10.98 16.19
C ALA A 431 -10.78 10.00 17.37
N ASP A 432 -11.85 9.56 18.00
CA ASP A 432 -11.83 8.56 19.08
C ASP A 432 -12.00 7.11 18.57
N ARG A 433 -12.20 6.89 17.26
CA ARG A 433 -12.23 5.53 16.69
C ARG A 433 -10.86 4.87 16.82
N VAL A 434 -10.83 3.58 17.17
CA VAL A 434 -9.64 2.75 17.06
C VAL A 434 -9.57 2.23 15.62
N VAL A 435 -8.53 2.63 14.90
CA VAL A 435 -8.33 2.29 13.49
C VAL A 435 -6.94 1.68 13.27
N PRO A 436 -6.74 0.86 12.23
CA PRO A 436 -5.41 0.37 11.90
C PRO A 436 -4.47 1.52 11.52
N TRP A 437 -3.24 1.50 12.01
CA TRP A 437 -2.18 2.40 11.58
C TRP A 437 -1.08 1.67 10.83
N ILE A 438 -0.68 0.48 11.30
CA ILE A 438 0.33 -0.34 10.65
C ILE A 438 -0.10 -1.81 10.64
N TYR A 439 0.08 -2.45 9.49
CA TYR A 439 0.12 -3.90 9.35
C TYR A 439 1.55 -4.33 8.99
N GLY A 440 2.24 -4.96 9.92
CA GLY A 440 3.57 -5.52 9.70
C GLY A 440 3.50 -6.92 9.11
N ASN A 441 4.39 -7.22 8.18
CA ASN A 441 4.54 -8.55 7.61
C ASN A 441 5.10 -9.54 8.64
N PRO A 442 4.82 -10.85 8.49
CA PRO A 442 5.20 -11.83 9.49
C PRO A 442 6.70 -12.15 9.50
N ILE A 443 7.16 -12.59 10.67
CA ILE A 443 8.36 -13.43 10.84
C ILE A 443 7.87 -14.85 11.06
N TYR A 444 8.48 -15.82 10.37
CA TYR A 444 8.07 -17.22 10.41
C TYR A 444 8.91 -18.01 11.40
N VAL A 445 8.27 -18.91 12.14
CA VAL A 445 8.93 -19.84 13.08
C VAL A 445 8.64 -21.26 12.63
N GLU A 446 9.68 -21.99 12.12
CA GLU A 446 9.56 -23.33 11.53
C GLU A 446 10.63 -24.30 12.03
#